data_5ff27638db3add75108f12a004acda8d
#
_entry.id   5ff27638db3add75108f12a004acda8d
#
_cell.length_a   1.000
_cell.length_b   1.000
_cell.length_c   1.000
_cell.angle_alpha   90.00
_cell.angle_beta   90.00
_cell.angle_gamma   90.00
#
_symmetry.space_group_name_H-M   'P 1'
#
loop_
_entity.id
_entity.type
_entity.pdbx_description
1 polymer ?
#
loop_
_entity_poly.entity_id
_entity_poly.type
_entity_poly.pdbx_seq_one_letter_code
_entity_poly.pdbx_strand_id
1 'polypeptide(L)'
;MKFPLRSQVQIGKYVATQQRKGERYPLVLMLEPTLACNIACIGCGKIREFESNRARLSVEECIDAGVQCPAPVVSICGGEPLVYKGIEDVVAGFLDLRKNIDLCTNALRLEQFLDVFEPDPRLTFVVHLDGMREIHDYICDYPGLWDIAVDAIRKGRERGYRVTTNTTVFKETSVDDVIEMMGYLTNEVGIDGMLIAPGYQYSQIDQNLTMTRAEHEEKFRIIRKVARQRGYRWLASPIYQEFLTGERKLKCAPWGSITRNPYGWKGPCYLLTDGIFPTYDALLEGIEWEDYGPGNDPRCEHCGIHSGFEPSAAYEAAGSIKDSVRSMAWTLTG
;
A
#
# COMPACT_ATOMS: atom_id res chain seq x y z
N MET A 1 -7.76 -16.13 -1.43
CA MET A 1 -7.39 -16.46 -2.83
C MET A 1 -5.94 -16.08 -3.06
N LYS A 2 -5.10 -16.93 -3.65
CA LYS A 2 -3.71 -16.57 -3.96
C LYS A 2 -3.67 -15.44 -5.00
N PHE A 3 -2.61 -14.63 -4.99
CA PHE A 3 -2.42 -13.62 -6.03
C PHE A 3 -2.41 -14.30 -7.41
N PRO A 4 -3.18 -13.80 -8.40
CA PRO A 4 -3.39 -14.53 -9.66
C PRO A 4 -2.08 -14.79 -10.42
N LEU A 5 -1.85 -16.01 -10.86
CA LEU A 5 -0.64 -16.38 -11.63
C LEU A 5 -0.45 -15.51 -12.88
N ARG A 6 -1.56 -15.15 -13.56
CA ARG A 6 -1.52 -14.25 -14.73
C ARG A 6 -0.96 -12.87 -14.38
N SER A 7 -1.37 -12.30 -13.24
CA SER A 7 -0.88 -11.03 -12.74
C SER A 7 0.61 -11.12 -12.36
N GLN A 8 1.02 -12.22 -11.72
CA GLN A 8 2.43 -12.46 -11.38
C GLN A 8 3.31 -12.51 -12.66
N VAL A 9 2.85 -13.24 -13.68
CA VAL A 9 3.55 -13.33 -14.98
C VAL A 9 3.60 -11.97 -15.67
N GLN A 10 2.51 -11.20 -15.64
CA GLN A 10 2.45 -9.85 -16.20
C GLN A 10 3.47 -8.93 -15.54
N ILE A 11 3.48 -8.88 -14.21
CA ILE A 11 4.40 -8.04 -13.42
C ILE A 11 5.85 -8.49 -13.67
N GLY A 12 6.12 -9.80 -13.62
CA GLY A 12 7.46 -10.33 -13.89
C GLY A 12 7.99 -10.00 -15.29
N LYS A 13 7.15 -10.10 -16.33
CA LYS A 13 7.48 -9.67 -17.70
C LYS A 13 7.75 -8.18 -17.79
N TYR A 14 6.93 -7.37 -17.12
CA TYR A 14 7.12 -5.92 -17.05
C TYR A 14 8.48 -5.58 -16.43
N VAL A 15 8.77 -6.11 -15.24
CA VAL A 15 10.04 -5.90 -14.54
C VAL A 15 11.24 -6.30 -15.43
N ALA A 16 11.21 -7.52 -16.01
CA ALA A 16 12.29 -8.00 -16.86
C ALA A 16 12.49 -7.15 -18.13
N THR A 17 11.39 -6.59 -18.69
CA THR A 17 11.45 -5.71 -19.84
C THR A 17 12.05 -4.36 -19.49
N GLN A 18 11.62 -3.76 -18.38
CA GLN A 18 12.10 -2.45 -17.96
C GLN A 18 13.57 -2.49 -17.50
N GLN A 19 13.98 -3.54 -16.79
CA GLN A 19 15.38 -3.71 -16.42
C GLN A 19 16.34 -3.73 -17.61
N ARG A 20 15.91 -4.34 -18.74
CA ARG A 20 16.73 -4.34 -19.96
C ARG A 20 16.91 -2.97 -20.59
N LYS A 21 15.98 -2.05 -20.33
CA LYS A 21 16.09 -0.65 -20.82
C LYS A 21 17.05 0.19 -19.98
N GLY A 22 17.31 -0.21 -18.73
CA GLY A 22 18.21 0.50 -17.81
C GLY A 22 17.68 1.84 -17.30
N GLU A 23 16.39 2.13 -17.52
CA GLU A 23 15.71 3.34 -17.05
C GLU A 23 15.03 3.11 -15.70
N ARG A 24 14.72 4.20 -14.98
CA ARG A 24 13.83 4.13 -13.81
C ARG A 24 12.41 3.83 -14.29
N TYR A 25 11.72 2.92 -13.60
CA TYR A 25 10.36 2.52 -13.93
C TYR A 25 9.53 2.29 -12.66
N PRO A 26 8.26 2.70 -12.62
CA PRO A 26 7.40 2.47 -11.47
C PRO A 26 6.84 1.04 -11.48
N LEU A 27 6.58 0.49 -10.30
CA LEU A 27 5.83 -0.74 -10.10
C LEU A 27 4.38 -0.46 -9.73
N VAL A 28 4.14 0.64 -9.02
CA VAL A 28 2.83 1.03 -8.52
C VAL A 28 2.52 2.47 -8.90
N LEU A 29 1.33 2.69 -9.45
CA LEU A 29 0.71 4.00 -9.50
C LEU A 29 -0.15 4.14 -8.23
N MET A 30 0.23 5.07 -7.35
CA MET A 30 -0.58 5.51 -6.22
C MET A 30 -1.55 6.58 -6.73
N LEU A 31 -2.81 6.21 -6.94
CA LEU A 31 -3.84 7.12 -7.42
C LEU A 31 -4.69 7.62 -6.27
N GLU A 32 -4.80 8.93 -6.14
CA GLU A 32 -5.64 9.62 -5.16
C GLU A 32 -6.77 10.38 -5.88
N PRO A 33 -7.89 9.74 -6.24
CA PRO A 33 -8.99 10.40 -6.98
C PRO A 33 -9.60 11.56 -6.20
N THR A 34 -9.58 11.45 -4.87
CA THR A 34 -10.04 12.47 -3.92
C THR A 34 -9.18 12.44 -2.65
N LEU A 35 -9.06 13.59 -2.01
CA LEU A 35 -8.46 13.71 -0.68
C LEU A 35 -9.51 13.76 0.43
N ALA A 36 -10.81 13.76 0.07
CA ALA A 36 -11.90 13.70 1.04
C ALA A 36 -11.96 12.31 1.70
N CYS A 37 -12.15 12.29 3.01
CA CYS A 37 -12.36 11.07 3.79
C CYS A 37 -13.58 11.25 4.70
N ASN A 38 -14.23 10.15 5.04
CA ASN A 38 -15.38 10.10 5.96
C ASN A 38 -14.98 9.77 7.41
N ILE A 39 -13.67 9.61 7.69
CA ILE A 39 -13.08 9.48 9.02
C ILE A 39 -11.82 10.35 9.13
N ALA A 40 -11.28 10.52 10.36
CA ALA A 40 -10.15 11.39 10.64
C ALA A 40 -9.08 10.72 11.51
N CYS A 41 -8.54 9.58 11.05
CA CYS A 41 -7.54 8.79 11.78
C CYS A 41 -6.42 9.66 12.38
N ILE A 42 -5.98 9.32 13.60
CA ILE A 42 -5.03 10.09 14.40
C ILE A 42 -3.70 10.30 13.63
N GLY A 43 -3.17 9.24 13.02
CA GLY A 43 -1.87 9.26 12.31
C GLY A 43 -1.96 9.62 10.81
N CYS A 44 -3.14 10.01 10.30
CA CYS A 44 -3.31 10.25 8.88
C CYS A 44 -2.81 11.64 8.47
N GLY A 45 -1.67 11.71 7.79
CA GLY A 45 -1.17 12.94 7.17
C GLY A 45 -1.88 13.29 5.86
N LYS A 46 -2.47 12.33 5.16
CA LYS A 46 -3.02 12.52 3.81
C LYS A 46 -4.17 13.53 3.75
N ILE A 47 -5.12 13.45 4.68
CA ILE A 47 -6.25 14.39 4.74
C ILE A 47 -5.85 15.78 5.26
N ARG A 48 -4.61 15.93 5.73
CA ARG A 48 -4.03 17.16 6.28
C ARG A 48 -2.88 17.71 5.42
N GLU A 49 -2.56 17.06 4.32
CA GLU A 49 -1.41 17.39 3.46
C GLU A 49 -1.61 18.70 2.69
N PHE A 50 -2.84 19.05 2.35
CA PHE A 50 -3.21 20.23 1.60
C PHE A 50 -4.24 21.06 2.36
N GLU A 51 -4.28 22.37 2.11
CA GLU A 51 -5.26 23.30 2.73
C GLU A 51 -6.72 22.89 2.49
N SER A 52 -6.99 22.19 1.37
CA SER A 52 -8.31 21.70 1.03
C SER A 52 -8.28 20.25 0.58
N ASN A 53 -9.14 19.43 1.16
CA ASN A 53 -9.38 18.05 0.75
C ASN A 53 -10.55 17.92 -0.26
N ARG A 54 -11.07 19.04 -0.79
CA ARG A 54 -12.22 19.07 -1.69
C ARG A 54 -11.86 18.80 -3.15
N ALA A 55 -10.59 18.97 -3.51
CA ALA A 55 -10.12 18.73 -4.86
C ALA A 55 -10.31 17.25 -5.25
N ARG A 56 -10.65 17.02 -6.52
CA ARG A 56 -10.92 15.69 -7.09
C ARG A 56 -10.41 15.63 -8.51
N LEU A 57 -9.96 14.47 -8.92
CA LEU A 57 -9.77 14.14 -10.34
C LEU A 57 -11.13 13.87 -10.99
N SER A 58 -11.27 14.08 -12.29
CA SER A 58 -12.34 13.46 -13.08
C SER A 58 -12.02 11.97 -13.30
N VAL A 59 -13.01 11.20 -13.76
CA VAL A 59 -12.82 9.79 -14.13
C VAL A 59 -11.80 9.68 -15.26
N GLU A 60 -11.88 10.57 -16.24
CA GLU A 60 -10.98 10.64 -17.39
C GLU A 60 -9.54 10.93 -16.93
N GLU A 61 -9.33 11.87 -16.01
CA GLU A 61 -8.01 12.16 -15.45
C GLU A 61 -7.42 10.99 -14.68
N CYS A 62 -8.26 10.21 -13.97
CA CYS A 62 -7.83 8.99 -13.29
C CYS A 62 -7.36 7.93 -14.29
N ILE A 63 -8.12 7.70 -15.36
CA ILE A 63 -7.78 6.72 -16.40
C ILE A 63 -6.55 7.17 -17.18
N ASP A 64 -6.46 8.46 -17.53
CA ASP A 64 -5.32 9.05 -18.22
C ASP A 64 -4.02 8.88 -17.42
N ALA A 65 -4.07 9.03 -16.11
CA ALA A 65 -2.92 8.72 -15.24
C ALA A 65 -2.43 7.27 -15.41
N GLY A 66 -3.35 6.32 -15.58
CA GLY A 66 -3.02 4.93 -15.86
C GLY A 66 -2.45 4.67 -17.25
N VAL A 67 -2.80 5.53 -18.21
CA VAL A 67 -2.22 5.51 -19.58
C VAL A 67 -0.80 6.09 -19.56
N GLN A 68 -0.60 7.23 -18.89
CA GLN A 68 0.71 7.87 -18.79
C GLN A 68 1.70 7.05 -17.97
N CYS A 69 1.28 6.47 -16.86
CA CYS A 69 2.13 5.68 -15.98
C CYS A 69 2.11 4.20 -16.36
N PRO A 70 3.25 3.61 -16.78
CA PRO A 70 3.31 2.22 -17.23
C PRO A 70 3.23 1.18 -16.11
N ALA A 71 3.14 1.58 -14.84
CA ALA A 71 3.08 0.69 -13.70
C ALA A 71 2.00 -0.40 -13.87
N PRO A 72 2.30 -1.68 -13.59
CA PRO A 72 1.35 -2.77 -13.74
C PRO A 72 0.31 -2.85 -12.62
N VAL A 73 0.57 -2.17 -11.50
CA VAL A 73 -0.31 -2.11 -10.34
C VAL A 73 -0.79 -0.68 -10.13
N VAL A 74 -2.06 -0.51 -9.80
CA VAL A 74 -2.65 0.76 -9.36
C VAL A 74 -3.20 0.57 -7.95
N SER A 75 -2.66 1.34 -7.00
CA SER A 75 -3.21 1.44 -5.66
C SER A 75 -4.10 2.68 -5.60
N ILE A 76 -5.41 2.47 -5.58
CA ILE A 76 -6.38 3.55 -5.46
C ILE A 76 -6.55 3.86 -3.97
N CYS A 77 -6.14 5.07 -3.57
CA CYS A 77 -6.02 5.51 -2.18
C CYS A 77 -6.39 6.99 -2.06
N GLY A 78 -5.69 7.76 -1.22
CA GLY A 78 -5.91 9.19 -1.00
C GLY A 78 -6.64 9.44 0.30
N GLY A 79 -7.85 10.05 0.27
CA GLY A 79 -8.79 10.06 1.38
C GLY A 79 -9.47 8.69 1.50
N GLU A 80 -10.78 8.64 1.27
CA GLU A 80 -11.50 7.37 1.15
C GLU A 80 -12.01 7.19 -0.28
N PRO A 81 -11.50 6.24 -1.06
CA PRO A 81 -11.93 6.05 -2.45
C PRO A 81 -13.41 5.76 -2.61
N LEU A 82 -14.04 5.08 -1.65
CA LEU A 82 -15.47 4.74 -1.73
C LEU A 82 -16.42 5.94 -1.44
N VAL A 83 -15.89 7.15 -1.15
CA VAL A 83 -16.68 8.38 -1.15
C VAL A 83 -16.56 9.16 -2.46
N TYR A 84 -15.62 8.75 -3.33
CA TYR A 84 -15.45 9.35 -4.65
C TYR A 84 -16.57 8.90 -5.60
N LYS A 85 -17.29 9.86 -6.21
CA LYS A 85 -18.33 9.56 -7.20
C LYS A 85 -17.69 9.14 -8.52
N GLY A 86 -18.04 7.97 -9.04
CA GLY A 86 -17.48 7.40 -10.25
C GLY A 86 -16.30 6.47 -9.99
N ILE A 87 -16.11 5.98 -8.74
CA ILE A 87 -15.09 5.00 -8.42
C ILE A 87 -15.26 3.70 -9.22
N GLU A 88 -16.52 3.33 -9.51
CA GLU A 88 -16.88 2.20 -10.34
C GLU A 88 -16.35 2.33 -11.78
N ASP A 89 -16.46 3.51 -12.37
CA ASP A 89 -15.95 3.79 -13.72
C ASP A 89 -14.41 3.81 -13.75
N VAL A 90 -13.79 4.35 -12.69
CA VAL A 90 -12.33 4.33 -12.52
C VAL A 90 -11.81 2.90 -12.45
N VAL A 91 -12.43 2.05 -11.63
CA VAL A 91 -12.06 0.62 -11.51
C VAL A 91 -12.25 -0.10 -12.85
N ALA A 92 -13.39 0.10 -13.52
CA ALA A 92 -13.65 -0.49 -14.84
C ALA A 92 -12.59 -0.07 -15.87
N GLY A 93 -12.26 1.23 -15.95
CA GLY A 93 -11.24 1.74 -16.86
C GLY A 93 -9.86 1.15 -16.59
N PHE A 94 -9.45 0.95 -15.34
CA PHE A 94 -8.18 0.28 -15.05
C PHE A 94 -8.19 -1.22 -15.37
N LEU A 95 -9.32 -1.90 -15.19
CA LEU A 95 -9.47 -3.29 -15.63
C LEU A 95 -9.35 -3.41 -17.16
N ASP A 96 -9.90 -2.46 -17.92
CA ASP A 96 -9.77 -2.39 -19.39
C ASP A 96 -8.31 -2.13 -19.81
N LEU A 97 -7.57 -1.30 -19.07
CA LEU A 97 -6.13 -1.09 -19.21
C LEU A 97 -5.29 -2.28 -18.72
N ARG A 98 -5.94 -3.36 -18.27
CA ARG A 98 -5.31 -4.59 -17.75
C ARG A 98 -4.37 -4.33 -16.56
N LYS A 99 -4.65 -3.33 -15.76
CA LYS A 99 -3.94 -3.08 -14.50
C LYS A 99 -4.42 -4.04 -13.41
N ASN A 100 -3.55 -4.31 -12.44
CA ASN A 100 -3.93 -4.93 -11.17
C ASN A 100 -4.30 -3.80 -10.21
N ILE A 101 -5.40 -3.92 -9.50
CA ILE A 101 -5.99 -2.84 -8.69
C ILE A 101 -6.01 -3.26 -7.23
N ASP A 102 -5.38 -2.44 -6.39
CA ASP A 102 -5.53 -2.47 -4.95
C ASP A 102 -6.42 -1.28 -4.55
N LEU A 103 -7.69 -1.53 -4.27
CA LEU A 103 -8.66 -0.52 -3.83
C LEU A 103 -8.62 -0.42 -2.30
N CYS A 104 -7.92 0.61 -1.81
CA CYS A 104 -7.76 0.86 -0.38
C CYS A 104 -9.03 1.47 0.20
N THR A 105 -9.47 1.02 1.39
CA THR A 105 -10.67 1.54 2.03
C THR A 105 -10.66 1.37 3.54
N ASN A 106 -11.32 2.28 4.26
CA ASN A 106 -11.63 2.14 5.69
C ASN A 106 -12.83 1.24 5.95
N ALA A 107 -13.43 0.68 4.91
CA ALA A 107 -14.56 -0.25 4.89
C ALA A 107 -15.94 0.32 5.33
N LEU A 108 -16.07 1.55 5.84
CA LEU A 108 -17.38 2.12 6.23
C LEU A 108 -18.45 2.02 5.12
N ARG A 109 -18.02 2.02 3.87
CA ARG A 109 -18.93 1.93 2.72
C ARG A 109 -18.74 0.66 1.90
N LEU A 110 -17.81 -0.23 2.28
CA LEU A 110 -17.43 -1.36 1.44
C LEU A 110 -18.62 -2.28 1.11
N GLU A 111 -19.49 -2.58 2.08
CA GLU A 111 -20.65 -3.43 1.85
C GLU A 111 -21.54 -2.92 0.73
N GLN A 112 -21.75 -1.59 0.63
CA GLN A 112 -22.58 -0.96 -0.41
C GLN A 112 -22.00 -1.17 -1.81
N PHE A 113 -20.69 -1.37 -1.92
CA PHE A 113 -19.97 -1.55 -3.17
C PHE A 113 -19.78 -3.01 -3.59
N LEU A 114 -20.05 -3.96 -2.70
CA LEU A 114 -19.99 -5.39 -3.03
C LEU A 114 -21.04 -5.83 -4.06
N ASP A 115 -22.09 -5.04 -4.28
CA ASP A 115 -23.09 -5.26 -5.32
C ASP A 115 -22.87 -4.39 -6.57
N VAL A 116 -21.92 -3.45 -6.49
CA VAL A 116 -21.59 -2.53 -7.60
C VAL A 116 -20.48 -3.09 -8.47
N PHE A 117 -19.45 -3.65 -7.82
CA PHE A 117 -18.35 -4.27 -8.53
C PHE A 117 -18.67 -5.74 -8.83
N GLU A 118 -18.01 -6.28 -9.86
CA GLU A 118 -17.95 -7.72 -10.09
C GLU A 118 -16.60 -8.26 -9.61
N PRO A 119 -16.54 -9.46 -9.00
CA PRO A 119 -15.27 -10.08 -8.62
C PRO A 119 -14.36 -10.29 -9.84
N ASP A 120 -13.26 -9.57 -9.90
CA ASP A 120 -12.19 -9.75 -10.90
C ASP A 120 -10.90 -10.18 -10.17
N PRO A 121 -10.16 -11.17 -10.65
CA PRO A 121 -8.92 -11.60 -10.03
C PRO A 121 -7.83 -10.50 -9.97
N ARG A 122 -7.99 -9.42 -10.71
CA ARG A 122 -7.10 -8.26 -10.69
C ARG A 122 -7.59 -7.16 -9.73
N LEU A 123 -8.79 -7.26 -9.15
CA LEU A 123 -9.31 -6.34 -8.15
C LEU A 123 -9.14 -6.92 -6.76
N THR A 124 -8.45 -6.18 -5.89
CA THR A 124 -8.29 -6.51 -4.48
C THR A 124 -8.84 -5.36 -3.64
N PHE A 125 -9.72 -5.65 -2.69
CA PHE A 125 -10.01 -4.71 -1.63
C PHE A 125 -8.92 -4.79 -0.56
N VAL A 126 -8.33 -3.64 -0.22
CA VAL A 126 -7.29 -3.51 0.80
C VAL A 126 -7.91 -2.74 1.97
N VAL A 127 -8.38 -3.46 2.97
CA VAL A 127 -9.09 -2.87 4.12
C VAL A 127 -8.08 -2.42 5.17
N HIS A 128 -8.20 -1.17 5.62
CA HIS A 128 -7.38 -0.64 6.70
C HIS A 128 -7.79 -1.23 8.05
N LEU A 129 -6.84 -1.89 8.75
CA LEU A 129 -7.01 -2.41 10.11
C LEU A 129 -5.68 -2.31 10.89
N ASP A 130 -5.62 -1.48 11.94
CA ASP A 130 -4.39 -1.18 12.69
C ASP A 130 -4.31 -1.89 14.07
N GLY A 131 -5.05 -2.96 14.28
CA GLY A 131 -5.06 -3.73 15.51
C GLY A 131 -6.42 -4.40 15.76
N MET A 132 -6.60 -4.96 16.96
CA MET A 132 -7.89 -5.46 17.40
C MET A 132 -8.86 -4.30 17.68
N ARG A 133 -10.11 -4.62 17.95
CA ARG A 133 -11.26 -3.70 18.06
C ARG A 133 -10.96 -2.36 18.73
N GLU A 134 -10.47 -2.38 19.95
CA GLU A 134 -10.25 -1.17 20.75
C GLU A 134 -9.16 -0.28 20.16
N ILE A 135 -8.09 -0.90 19.68
CA ILE A 135 -6.95 -0.20 19.09
C ILE A 135 -7.34 0.41 17.73
N HIS A 136 -8.00 -0.37 16.89
CA HIS A 136 -8.42 0.11 15.57
C HIS A 136 -9.42 1.26 15.66
N ASP A 137 -10.45 1.12 16.50
CA ASP A 137 -11.46 2.17 16.70
C ASP A 137 -10.84 3.46 17.25
N TYR A 138 -9.89 3.31 18.19
CA TYR A 138 -9.14 4.46 18.73
C TYR A 138 -8.29 5.15 17.65
N ILE A 139 -7.50 4.40 16.87
CA ILE A 139 -6.62 4.96 15.83
C ILE A 139 -7.43 5.65 14.74
N CYS A 140 -8.57 5.08 14.37
CA CYS A 140 -9.45 5.63 13.34
C CYS A 140 -10.35 6.77 13.85
N ASP A 141 -10.37 7.03 15.16
CA ASP A 141 -11.29 7.98 15.83
C ASP A 141 -12.76 7.69 15.44
N TYR A 142 -13.11 6.41 15.42
CA TYR A 142 -14.44 5.96 15.01
C TYR A 142 -14.89 4.70 15.76
N PRO A 143 -15.68 4.83 16.84
CA PRO A 143 -16.18 3.67 17.60
C PRO A 143 -17.03 2.73 16.76
N GLY A 144 -16.71 1.42 16.82
CA GLY A 144 -17.42 0.36 16.09
C GLY A 144 -16.94 0.15 14.65
N LEU A 145 -15.91 0.88 14.20
CA LEU A 145 -15.39 0.71 12.84
C LEU A 145 -14.83 -0.69 12.60
N TRP A 146 -14.17 -1.25 13.61
CA TRP A 146 -13.58 -2.59 13.50
C TRP A 146 -14.64 -3.66 13.18
N ASP A 147 -15.80 -3.61 13.83
CA ASP A 147 -16.89 -4.55 13.54
C ASP A 147 -17.43 -4.38 12.12
N ILE A 148 -17.64 -3.15 11.68
CA ILE A 148 -18.08 -2.83 10.32
C ILE A 148 -17.06 -3.35 9.29
N ALA A 149 -15.77 -3.12 9.53
CA ALA A 149 -14.71 -3.55 8.62
C ALA A 149 -14.61 -5.08 8.54
N VAL A 150 -14.63 -5.77 9.67
CA VAL A 150 -14.56 -7.25 9.71
C VAL A 150 -15.78 -7.88 9.05
N ASP A 151 -16.98 -7.35 9.29
CA ASP A 151 -18.21 -7.83 8.65
C ASP A 151 -18.17 -7.62 7.13
N ALA A 152 -17.73 -6.44 6.67
CA ALA A 152 -17.57 -6.16 5.25
C ALA A 152 -16.51 -7.07 4.59
N ILE A 153 -15.40 -7.38 5.29
CA ILE A 153 -14.40 -8.34 4.81
C ILE A 153 -15.02 -9.72 4.62
N ARG A 154 -15.77 -10.24 5.60
CA ARG A 154 -16.44 -11.54 5.50
C ARG A 154 -17.39 -11.59 4.32
N LYS A 155 -18.28 -10.60 4.19
CA LYS A 155 -19.21 -10.49 3.07
C LYS A 155 -18.50 -10.40 1.71
N GLY A 156 -17.40 -9.64 1.63
CA GLY A 156 -16.59 -9.57 0.42
C GLY A 156 -15.98 -10.92 0.05
N ARG A 157 -15.45 -11.65 1.06
CA ARG A 157 -14.91 -12.99 0.86
C ARG A 157 -15.96 -14.00 0.40
N GLU A 158 -17.14 -13.99 1.02
CA GLU A 158 -18.29 -14.86 0.66
C GLU A 158 -18.74 -14.61 -0.80
N ARG A 159 -18.66 -13.38 -1.27
CA ARG A 159 -18.99 -13.02 -2.66
C ARG A 159 -17.86 -13.28 -3.66
N GLY A 160 -16.72 -13.83 -3.22
CA GLY A 160 -15.62 -14.23 -4.07
C GLY A 160 -14.59 -13.14 -4.38
N TYR A 161 -14.66 -11.98 -3.72
CA TYR A 161 -13.63 -10.96 -3.84
C TYR A 161 -12.33 -11.40 -3.17
N ARG A 162 -11.22 -10.92 -3.70
CA ARG A 162 -9.94 -10.93 -3.00
C ARG A 162 -9.92 -9.78 -2.02
N VAL A 163 -9.75 -10.10 -0.72
CA VAL A 163 -9.70 -9.10 0.35
C VAL A 163 -8.44 -9.29 1.18
N THR A 164 -7.69 -8.21 1.33
CA THR A 164 -6.47 -8.12 2.17
C THR A 164 -6.62 -6.97 3.14
N THR A 165 -5.76 -6.92 4.16
CA THR A 165 -5.69 -5.76 5.05
C THR A 165 -4.40 -4.99 4.89
N ASN A 166 -4.44 -3.70 5.24
CA ASN A 166 -3.27 -2.85 5.43
C ASN A 166 -3.22 -2.39 6.88
N THR A 167 -2.11 -2.67 7.56
CA THR A 167 -1.88 -2.41 8.98
C THR A 167 -0.64 -1.54 9.13
N THR A 168 -0.78 -0.43 9.84
CA THR A 168 0.30 0.47 10.19
C THR A 168 0.74 0.23 11.63
N VAL A 169 1.99 -0.13 11.83
CA VAL A 169 2.58 -0.33 13.16
C VAL A 169 3.26 0.95 13.61
N PHE A 170 2.70 1.60 14.59
CA PHE A 170 3.26 2.78 15.23
C PHE A 170 4.10 2.43 16.48
N LYS A 171 4.74 3.44 17.07
CA LYS A 171 5.54 3.29 18.28
C LYS A 171 4.76 2.62 19.41
N GLU A 172 3.54 3.08 19.67
CA GLU A 172 2.68 2.60 20.74
C GLU A 172 1.91 1.32 20.39
N THR A 173 1.95 0.87 19.12
CA THR A 173 1.28 -0.36 18.72
C THR A 173 1.89 -1.57 19.44
N SER A 174 1.07 -2.31 20.17
CA SER A 174 1.45 -3.58 20.81
C SER A 174 1.71 -4.67 19.76
N VAL A 175 2.85 -5.33 19.87
CA VAL A 175 3.15 -6.48 19.00
C VAL A 175 2.20 -7.64 19.25
N ASP A 176 1.78 -7.83 20.51
CA ASP A 176 0.84 -8.89 20.87
C ASP A 176 -0.54 -8.65 20.25
N ASP A 177 -1.01 -7.41 20.23
CA ASP A 177 -2.26 -7.03 19.56
C ASP A 177 -2.20 -7.28 18.04
N VAL A 178 -1.09 -6.93 17.38
CA VAL A 178 -0.88 -7.24 15.96
C VAL A 178 -0.91 -8.76 15.71
N ILE A 179 -0.26 -9.54 16.56
CA ILE A 179 -0.23 -11.00 16.44
C ILE A 179 -1.61 -11.60 16.67
N GLU A 180 -2.36 -11.09 17.65
CA GLU A 180 -3.74 -11.51 17.91
C GLU A 180 -4.63 -11.22 16.70
N MET A 181 -4.56 -10.01 16.14
CA MET A 181 -5.27 -9.64 14.92
C MET A 181 -4.89 -10.55 13.74
N MET A 182 -3.61 -10.84 13.52
CA MET A 182 -3.17 -11.75 12.46
C MET A 182 -3.80 -13.15 12.63
N GLY A 183 -3.84 -13.65 13.85
CA GLY A 183 -4.47 -14.93 14.19
C GLY A 183 -5.96 -14.92 13.90
N TYR A 184 -6.67 -13.92 14.38
CA TYR A 184 -8.10 -13.75 14.17
C TYR A 184 -8.47 -13.64 12.69
N LEU A 185 -7.80 -12.76 11.95
CA LEU A 185 -8.05 -12.56 10.53
C LEU A 185 -7.75 -13.82 9.70
N THR A 186 -6.74 -14.58 10.07
CA THR A 186 -6.39 -15.82 9.36
C THR A 186 -7.38 -16.94 9.66
N ASN A 187 -7.69 -17.19 10.93
CA ASN A 187 -8.39 -18.39 11.39
C ASN A 187 -9.91 -18.21 11.41
N GLU A 188 -10.40 -17.01 11.77
CA GLU A 188 -11.83 -16.76 11.98
C GLU A 188 -12.48 -15.99 10.83
N VAL A 189 -11.72 -15.14 10.13
CA VAL A 189 -12.22 -14.32 9.02
C VAL A 189 -11.87 -14.93 7.67
N GLY A 190 -10.76 -15.64 7.58
CA GLY A 190 -10.30 -16.29 6.34
C GLY A 190 -9.80 -15.30 5.29
N ILE A 191 -9.06 -14.26 5.71
CA ILE A 191 -8.54 -13.22 4.83
C ILE A 191 -7.49 -13.75 3.84
N ASP A 192 -7.32 -13.07 2.70
CA ASP A 192 -6.35 -13.48 1.69
C ASP A 192 -4.90 -13.12 2.03
N GLY A 193 -4.70 -12.18 2.93
CA GLY A 193 -3.39 -11.78 3.44
C GLY A 193 -3.39 -10.40 4.07
N MET A 194 -2.30 -10.05 4.73
CA MET A 194 -2.15 -8.83 5.51
C MET A 194 -0.87 -8.10 5.09
N LEU A 195 -1.00 -6.84 4.68
CA LEU A 195 0.11 -5.90 4.54
C LEU A 195 0.36 -5.28 5.91
N ILE A 196 1.54 -5.49 6.48
CA ILE A 196 1.89 -4.92 7.79
C ILE A 196 3.22 -4.20 7.63
N ALA A 197 3.24 -2.91 7.90
CA ALA A 197 4.39 -2.04 7.72
C ALA A 197 4.52 -1.02 8.86
N PRO A 198 5.73 -0.48 9.13
CA PRO A 198 5.89 0.60 10.09
C PRO A 198 5.20 1.88 9.60
N GLY A 199 4.71 2.68 10.54
CA GLY A 199 4.15 3.99 10.27
C GLY A 199 5.21 5.02 9.86
N TYR A 200 4.75 6.13 9.32
CA TYR A 200 5.56 7.27 8.94
C TYR A 200 5.13 8.52 9.70
N GLN A 201 6.10 9.35 10.11
CA GLN A 201 5.83 10.63 10.74
C GLN A 201 5.56 11.71 9.69
N TYR A 202 4.29 12.02 9.50
CA TYR A 202 3.92 13.16 8.68
C TYR A 202 4.17 14.48 9.44
N SER A 203 4.65 15.50 8.73
CA SER A 203 4.91 16.83 9.29
C SER A 203 3.65 17.52 9.85
N GLN A 204 2.48 17.10 9.40
CA GLN A 204 1.17 17.61 9.83
C GLN A 204 0.64 16.93 11.09
N ILE A 205 1.37 15.98 11.66
CA ILE A 205 0.99 15.22 12.86
C ILE A 205 1.92 15.59 14.01
N ASP A 206 1.36 16.24 15.03
CA ASP A 206 2.12 16.72 16.20
C ASP A 206 2.59 15.59 17.12
N GLN A 207 1.83 14.48 17.17
CA GLN A 207 2.17 13.33 17.99
C GLN A 207 3.37 12.59 17.39
N ASN A 208 4.37 12.25 18.21
CA ASN A 208 5.47 11.40 17.80
C ASN A 208 5.01 9.94 17.75
N LEU A 209 4.56 9.51 16.59
CA LEU A 209 4.05 8.16 16.34
C LEU A 209 5.11 7.22 15.74
N THR A 210 6.27 7.76 15.35
CA THR A 210 7.28 6.99 14.62
C THR A 210 8.20 6.21 15.55
N MET A 211 8.60 5.04 15.07
CA MET A 211 9.66 4.25 15.66
C MET A 211 11.02 4.64 15.10
N THR A 212 12.06 4.59 15.95
CA THR A 212 13.44 4.51 15.47
C THR A 212 13.64 3.24 14.65
N ARG A 213 14.70 3.18 13.88
CA ARG A 213 15.05 1.98 13.10
C ARG A 213 15.20 0.73 13.99
N ALA A 214 15.82 0.87 15.16
CA ALA A 214 16.03 -0.24 16.10
C ALA A 214 14.69 -0.76 16.69
N GLU A 215 13.81 0.15 17.12
CA GLU A 215 12.47 -0.21 17.66
C GLU A 215 11.64 -0.95 16.61
N HIS A 216 11.63 -0.46 15.39
CA HIS A 216 10.91 -1.09 14.30
C HIS A 216 11.49 -2.49 13.97
N GLU A 217 12.81 -2.65 13.87
CA GLU A 217 13.44 -3.94 13.64
C GLU A 217 13.11 -4.97 14.73
N GLU A 218 13.09 -4.56 16.00
CA GLU A 218 12.73 -5.42 17.12
C GLU A 218 11.30 -5.94 16.99
N LYS A 219 10.31 -5.04 16.79
CA LYS A 219 8.90 -5.42 16.62
C LYS A 219 8.70 -6.36 15.43
N PHE A 220 9.29 -6.04 14.29
CA PHE A 220 9.12 -6.82 13.06
C PHE A 220 9.84 -8.18 13.11
N ARG A 221 10.93 -8.35 13.90
CA ARG A 221 11.52 -9.68 14.18
C ARG A 221 10.52 -10.60 14.89
N ILE A 222 9.78 -10.07 15.87
CA ILE A 222 8.79 -10.84 16.62
C ILE A 222 7.61 -11.20 15.70
N ILE A 223 7.04 -10.22 15.00
CA ILE A 223 5.92 -10.40 14.05
C ILE A 223 6.30 -11.48 13.01
N ARG A 224 7.46 -11.35 12.37
CA ARG A 224 7.93 -12.32 11.36
C ARG A 224 8.11 -13.72 11.90
N LYS A 225 8.70 -13.85 13.10
CA LYS A 225 8.88 -15.15 13.76
C LYS A 225 7.55 -15.84 13.97
N VAL A 226 6.57 -15.13 14.55
CA VAL A 226 5.25 -15.70 14.85
C VAL A 226 4.47 -15.98 13.58
N ALA A 227 4.47 -15.06 12.62
CA ALA A 227 3.81 -15.24 11.33
C ALA A 227 4.28 -16.53 10.63
N ARG A 228 5.59 -16.78 10.60
CA ARG A 228 6.18 -18.00 10.02
C ARG A 228 5.81 -19.26 10.81
N GLN A 229 5.87 -19.20 12.13
CA GLN A 229 5.58 -20.37 12.99
C GLN A 229 4.10 -20.79 12.91
N ARG A 230 3.19 -19.83 12.76
CA ARG A 230 1.74 -20.05 12.74
C ARG A 230 1.14 -20.06 11.33
N GLY A 231 1.93 -19.83 10.29
CA GLY A 231 1.46 -19.81 8.89
C GLY A 231 0.57 -18.62 8.58
N TYR A 232 0.73 -17.48 9.26
CA TYR A 232 -0.04 -16.29 8.97
C TYR A 232 0.43 -15.65 7.66
N ARG A 233 -0.51 -15.18 6.84
CA ARG A 233 -0.26 -14.64 5.51
C ARG A 233 0.15 -13.16 5.55
N TRP A 234 1.42 -12.92 5.87
CA TRP A 234 1.99 -11.59 5.78
C TRP A 234 2.48 -11.32 4.35
N LEU A 235 1.83 -10.35 3.67
CA LEU A 235 2.08 -9.99 2.26
C LEU A 235 3.28 -9.02 2.10
N ALA A 236 4.36 -9.31 2.76
CA ALA A 236 5.66 -8.65 2.56
C ALA A 236 6.60 -9.62 1.87
N SER A 237 7.28 -9.21 0.80
CA SER A 237 8.26 -10.07 0.12
C SER A 237 9.38 -10.50 1.06
N PRO A 238 10.03 -11.64 0.84
CA PRO A 238 11.11 -12.11 1.72
C PRO A 238 12.22 -11.07 1.91
N ILE A 239 12.52 -10.29 0.88
CA ILE A 239 13.57 -9.27 0.91
C ILE A 239 13.10 -8.06 1.74
N TYR A 240 11.86 -7.64 1.57
CA TYR A 240 11.30 -6.58 2.40
C TYR A 240 11.17 -7.00 3.86
N GLN A 241 10.78 -8.26 4.14
CA GLN A 241 10.80 -8.80 5.50
C GLN A 241 12.21 -8.77 6.12
N GLU A 242 13.26 -9.11 5.38
CA GLU A 242 14.66 -9.03 5.84
C GLU A 242 15.08 -7.57 6.11
N PHE A 243 14.63 -6.64 5.30
CA PHE A 243 14.84 -5.21 5.53
C PHE A 243 14.14 -4.74 6.82
N LEU A 244 12.87 -5.11 7.01
CA LEU A 244 12.11 -4.74 8.21
C LEU A 244 12.71 -5.30 9.50
N THR A 245 13.39 -6.45 9.44
CA THR A 245 14.03 -7.10 10.60
C THR A 245 15.51 -6.73 10.79
N GLY A 246 16.06 -5.87 9.91
CA GLY A 246 17.46 -5.46 9.96
C GLY A 246 18.47 -6.48 9.42
N GLU A 247 18.00 -7.61 8.86
CA GLU A 247 18.86 -8.62 8.24
C GLU A 247 19.43 -8.19 6.88
N ARG A 248 18.79 -7.19 6.25
CA ARG A 248 19.20 -6.63 4.96
C ARG A 248 19.07 -5.11 4.95
N LYS A 249 19.98 -4.44 4.28
CA LYS A 249 19.88 -3.03 3.93
C LYS A 249 19.32 -2.91 2.53
N LEU A 250 18.37 -2.00 2.31
CA LEU A 250 17.84 -1.65 0.99
C LEU A 250 18.06 -0.17 0.73
N LYS A 251 18.44 0.17 -0.50
CA LYS A 251 18.37 1.55 -1.00
C LYS A 251 16.93 1.84 -1.38
N CYS A 252 16.37 2.95 -0.90
CA CYS A 252 15.03 3.37 -1.29
C CYS A 252 14.99 3.71 -2.79
N ALA A 253 13.97 3.24 -3.47
CA ALA A 253 13.65 3.58 -4.86
C ALA A 253 12.32 4.33 -4.90
N PRO A 254 12.30 5.66 -4.58
CA PRO A 254 11.06 6.42 -4.44
C PRO A 254 10.22 6.44 -5.73
N TRP A 255 10.86 6.38 -6.90
CA TRP A 255 10.18 6.24 -8.21
C TRP A 255 9.39 4.94 -8.39
N GLY A 256 9.57 3.96 -7.50
CA GLY A 256 8.86 2.67 -7.56
C GLY A 256 7.37 2.78 -7.29
N SER A 257 6.93 3.83 -6.58
CA SER A 257 5.53 4.14 -6.30
C SER A 257 5.25 5.59 -6.63
N ILE A 258 4.85 5.86 -7.86
CA ILE A 258 4.54 7.20 -8.37
C ILE A 258 3.13 7.61 -7.96
N THR A 259 2.95 8.83 -7.52
CA THR A 259 1.67 9.34 -7.03
C THR A 259 1.04 10.35 -8.00
N ARG A 260 -0.24 10.15 -8.31
CA ARG A 260 -1.10 11.13 -9.01
C ARG A 260 -2.27 11.50 -8.11
N ASN A 261 -2.43 12.79 -7.83
CA ASN A 261 -3.51 13.35 -7.02
C ASN A 261 -4.20 14.51 -7.72
N PRO A 262 -5.26 15.13 -7.16
CA PRO A 262 -5.99 16.23 -7.81
C PRO A 262 -5.14 17.46 -8.17
N TYR A 263 -3.97 17.62 -7.55
CA TYR A 263 -3.09 18.76 -7.80
C TYR A 263 -2.06 18.48 -8.91
N GLY A 264 -1.77 17.22 -9.22
CA GLY A 264 -0.81 16.84 -10.24
C GLY A 264 -0.09 15.53 -9.92
N TRP A 265 1.02 15.32 -10.61
CA TRP A 265 1.97 14.23 -10.32
C TRP A 265 2.88 14.68 -9.17
N LYS A 266 2.81 13.93 -8.07
CA LYS A 266 3.44 14.30 -6.81
C LYS A 266 4.78 13.58 -6.65
N GLY A 267 5.81 14.31 -6.27
CA GLY A 267 7.15 13.77 -5.99
C GLY A 267 7.73 14.23 -4.66
N PRO A 268 8.73 13.54 -4.15
CA PRO A 268 9.42 12.38 -4.73
C PRO A 268 8.74 11.03 -4.49
N CYS A 269 7.84 10.92 -3.51
CA CYS A 269 7.17 9.67 -3.18
C CYS A 269 5.78 9.93 -2.59
N TYR A 270 5.08 8.85 -2.25
CA TYR A 270 3.74 8.92 -1.65
C TYR A 270 3.68 9.75 -0.35
N LEU A 271 4.76 9.77 0.44
CA LEU A 271 4.80 10.42 1.77
C LEU A 271 5.23 11.89 1.72
N LEU A 272 6.12 12.24 0.79
CA LEU A 272 6.69 13.58 0.67
C LEU A 272 6.07 14.31 -0.52
N THR A 273 5.93 15.64 -0.39
CA THR A 273 5.41 16.53 -1.43
C THR A 273 6.36 17.72 -1.58
N ASP A 274 7.49 17.45 -2.23
CA ASP A 274 8.49 18.49 -2.53
C ASP A 274 8.23 19.15 -3.89
N GLY A 275 7.37 18.52 -4.71
CA GLY A 275 6.94 19.06 -5.99
C GLY A 275 5.64 18.44 -6.49
N ILE A 276 4.91 19.25 -7.26
CA ILE A 276 3.72 18.85 -8.01
C ILE A 276 4.00 19.17 -9.49
N PHE A 277 3.89 18.17 -10.33
CA PHE A 277 4.25 18.25 -11.75
C PHE A 277 3.03 18.06 -12.64
N PRO A 278 2.96 18.75 -13.80
CA PRO A 278 1.80 18.69 -14.69
C PRO A 278 1.68 17.35 -15.43
N THR A 279 2.80 16.69 -15.72
CA THR A 279 2.85 15.42 -16.46
C THR A 279 3.71 14.39 -15.75
N TYR A 280 3.53 13.12 -16.11
CA TYR A 280 4.35 12.01 -15.63
C TYR A 280 5.84 12.20 -16.01
N ASP A 281 6.11 12.60 -17.25
CA ASP A 281 7.48 12.82 -17.70
C ASP A 281 8.15 14.00 -16.96
N ALA A 282 7.41 15.09 -16.74
CA ALA A 282 7.90 16.22 -15.95
C ALA A 282 8.24 15.82 -14.51
N LEU A 283 7.51 14.90 -13.90
CA LEU A 283 7.86 14.35 -12.59
C LEU A 283 9.19 13.56 -12.66
N LEU A 284 9.33 12.67 -13.66
CA LEU A 284 10.53 11.84 -13.78
C LEU A 284 11.81 12.67 -13.99
N GLU A 285 11.70 13.76 -14.75
CA GLU A 285 12.81 14.67 -15.07
C GLU A 285 13.06 15.70 -13.96
N GLY A 286 12.02 16.11 -13.24
CA GLY A 286 12.07 17.22 -12.29
C GLY A 286 12.47 16.84 -10.85
N ILE A 287 12.73 15.58 -10.57
CA ILE A 287 13.13 15.09 -9.24
C ILE A 287 14.58 14.60 -9.27
N GLU A 288 15.41 15.14 -8.37
CA GLU A 288 16.74 14.62 -8.06
C GLU A 288 16.58 13.39 -7.14
N TRP A 289 16.28 12.24 -7.74
CA TRP A 289 15.90 11.01 -7.02
C TRP A 289 16.94 10.51 -6.02
N GLU A 290 18.22 10.83 -6.24
CA GLU A 290 19.31 10.38 -5.39
C GLU A 290 19.39 11.16 -4.06
N ASP A 291 18.70 12.31 -3.96
CA ASP A 291 18.65 13.12 -2.74
C ASP A 291 17.72 12.51 -1.68
N TYR A 292 16.96 11.47 -2.03
CA TYR A 292 15.96 10.87 -1.17
C TYR A 292 16.34 9.47 -0.70
N GLY A 293 15.81 9.10 0.47
CA GLY A 293 16.03 7.82 1.12
C GLY A 293 16.88 7.96 2.40
N PRO A 294 16.95 6.88 3.21
CA PRO A 294 17.77 6.85 4.41
C PRO A 294 19.24 7.19 4.11
N GLY A 295 19.80 8.11 4.90
CA GLY A 295 21.16 8.62 4.72
C GLY A 295 21.31 9.79 3.76
N ASN A 296 20.27 10.12 2.94
CA ASN A 296 20.28 11.25 2.01
C ASN A 296 19.32 12.35 2.48
N ASP A 297 18.12 11.99 2.93
CA ASP A 297 17.12 12.92 3.46
C ASP A 297 16.78 12.57 4.91
N PRO A 298 16.92 13.52 5.86
CA PRO A 298 16.59 13.28 7.27
C PRO A 298 15.16 12.79 7.51
N ARG A 299 14.20 13.18 6.67
CA ARG A 299 12.81 12.74 6.74
C ARG A 299 12.65 11.25 6.42
N CYS A 300 13.64 10.66 5.75
CA CYS A 300 13.66 9.26 5.34
C CYS A 300 14.42 8.34 6.30
N GLU A 301 15.13 8.87 7.31
CA GLU A 301 16.09 8.10 8.14
C GLU A 301 15.46 6.86 8.79
N HIS A 302 14.24 6.99 9.29
CA HIS A 302 13.53 5.89 9.95
C HIS A 302 12.43 5.28 9.09
N CYS A 303 12.35 5.69 7.83
CA CYS A 303 11.32 5.18 6.92
C CYS A 303 11.50 3.69 6.64
N GLY A 304 10.42 2.96 6.79
CA GLY A 304 10.34 1.54 6.46
C GLY A 304 9.03 1.19 5.75
N ILE A 305 8.33 2.19 5.22
CA ILE A 305 6.96 2.03 4.71
C ILE A 305 6.91 1.13 3.48
N HIS A 306 5.82 0.39 3.38
CA HIS A 306 5.55 -0.55 2.31
C HIS A 306 5.66 0.08 0.91
N SER A 307 5.00 1.23 0.67
CA SER A 307 4.98 1.88 -0.65
C SER A 307 6.37 2.30 -1.17
N GLY A 308 7.36 2.51 -0.27
CA GLY A 308 8.74 2.82 -0.68
C GLY A 308 9.61 1.57 -0.82
N PHE A 309 9.54 0.66 0.16
CA PHE A 309 10.52 -0.42 0.28
C PHE A 309 10.09 -1.75 -0.33
N GLU A 310 8.81 -2.03 -0.57
CA GLU A 310 8.42 -3.21 -1.34
C GLU A 310 8.82 -3.11 -2.81
N PRO A 311 8.63 -1.97 -3.52
CA PRO A 311 9.22 -1.77 -4.83
C PRO A 311 10.76 -1.87 -4.84
N SER A 312 11.43 -1.30 -3.83
CA SER A 312 12.88 -1.39 -3.68
C SER A 312 13.35 -2.84 -3.53
N ALA A 313 12.62 -3.64 -2.74
CA ALA A 313 12.86 -5.07 -2.60
C ALA A 313 12.65 -5.85 -3.91
N ALA A 314 11.67 -5.45 -4.72
CA ALA A 314 11.43 -6.04 -6.03
C ALA A 314 12.56 -5.75 -7.02
N TYR A 315 13.11 -4.53 -7.02
CA TYR A 315 14.28 -4.18 -7.86
C TYR A 315 15.54 -4.93 -7.41
N GLU A 316 15.77 -5.02 -6.11
CA GLU A 316 16.88 -5.80 -5.54
C GLU A 316 16.76 -7.28 -5.93
N ALA A 317 15.56 -7.87 -5.79
CA ALA A 317 15.26 -9.23 -6.22
C ALA A 317 15.59 -9.47 -7.68
N ALA A 318 15.18 -8.56 -8.54
CA ALA A 318 15.35 -8.65 -9.97
C ALA A 318 16.82 -8.57 -10.41
N GLY A 319 17.70 -7.96 -9.60
CA GLY A 319 19.16 -7.94 -9.79
C GLY A 319 19.87 -9.24 -9.37
N SER A 320 19.18 -10.20 -8.74
CA SER A 320 19.76 -11.44 -8.19
C SER A 320 18.92 -12.67 -8.59
N ILE A 321 19.54 -13.63 -9.27
CA ILE A 321 18.87 -14.90 -9.64
C ILE A 321 18.34 -15.62 -8.39
N LYS A 322 19.13 -15.67 -7.32
CA LYS A 322 18.74 -16.31 -6.06
C LYS A 322 17.51 -15.65 -5.45
N ASP A 323 17.52 -14.31 -5.38
CA ASP A 323 16.43 -13.56 -4.77
C ASP A 323 15.18 -13.52 -5.66
N SER A 324 15.34 -13.52 -6.98
CA SER A 324 14.24 -13.70 -7.94
C SER A 324 13.50 -15.03 -7.74
N VAL A 325 14.26 -16.15 -7.68
CA VAL A 325 13.67 -17.49 -7.46
C VAL A 325 12.96 -17.55 -6.11
N ARG A 326 13.57 -16.98 -5.08
CA ARG A 326 13.02 -16.95 -3.73
C ARG A 326 11.73 -16.11 -3.63
N SER A 327 11.69 -14.97 -4.29
CA SER A 327 10.50 -14.10 -4.36
C SER A 327 9.38 -14.77 -5.16
N MET A 328 9.71 -15.43 -6.28
CA MET A 328 8.75 -16.24 -7.04
C MET A 328 8.16 -17.39 -6.21
N ALA A 329 9.01 -18.16 -5.52
CA ALA A 329 8.55 -19.25 -4.66
C ALA A 329 7.61 -18.75 -3.58
N TRP A 330 7.96 -17.63 -2.93
CA TRP A 330 7.09 -17.00 -1.92
C TRP A 330 5.74 -16.57 -2.50
N THR A 331 5.72 -15.95 -3.67
CA THR A 331 4.46 -15.52 -4.32
C THR A 331 3.56 -16.71 -4.67
N LEU A 332 4.13 -17.89 -4.97
CA LEU A 332 3.38 -19.10 -5.30
C LEU A 332 2.87 -19.85 -4.05
N THR A 333 3.58 -19.75 -2.92
CA THR A 333 3.32 -20.54 -1.70
C THR A 333 2.73 -19.72 -0.56
N GLY A 334 2.95 -18.40 -0.55
CA GLY A 334 2.52 -17.44 0.46
C GLY A 334 1.04 -17.06 0.43
#